data_c63a20d7b898d296a7347607da1fd055
#
_entry.id   c63a20d7b898d296a7347607da1fd055
#
_cell.length_a   1.000
_cell.length_b   1.000
_cell.length_c   1.000
_cell.angle_alpha   90.00
_cell.angle_beta   90.00
_cell.angle_gamma   90.00
#
_symmetry.space_group_name_H-M   'P 1'
#
loop_
_entity.id
_entity.type
_entity.pdbx_description
1 polymer ?
#
loop_
_entity_poly.entity_id
_entity_poly.type
_entity_poly.pdbx_seq_one_letter_code
_entity_poly.pdbx_strand_id
1 'polypeptide(L)'
;MYKRQGLCGAGLEDIFDSLSPFLSSPHENTLFFMMGGTNDILSGIRVTHLEKMMLSEINKLNKKIPLCIGIPPLMTPLSITTGWQTHFAFTKNNKDLKNYGSFLKANCIDLDILFIDFSTAFPLDNAWYSDGIHPNEKGYSRFAEIAAPYMSI
;
A
#
# COMPACT_ATOMS: atom_id res chain seq x y z
N MET A 1 -14.88 -13.84 7.83
CA MET A 1 -14.94 -14.04 6.35
C MET A 1 -14.03 -13.01 5.70
N TYR A 2 -12.96 -13.45 5.02
CA TYR A 2 -12.04 -12.54 4.33
C TYR A 2 -12.55 -12.26 2.92
N LYS A 3 -12.79 -10.98 2.58
CA LYS A 3 -13.00 -10.56 1.21
C LYS A 3 -11.74 -9.88 0.71
N ARG A 4 -11.11 -10.41 -0.33
CA ARG A 4 -9.97 -9.79 -1.01
C ARG A 4 -10.47 -9.06 -2.25
N GLN A 5 -10.05 -7.80 -2.41
CA GLN A 5 -10.14 -7.08 -3.67
C GLN A 5 -8.76 -6.51 -3.98
N GLY A 6 -8.00 -7.20 -4.81
CA GLY A 6 -6.82 -6.68 -5.46
C GLY A 6 -7.23 -6.24 -6.86
N LEU A 7 -7.14 -4.96 -7.14
CA LEU A 7 -7.39 -4.40 -8.48
C LEU A 7 -6.03 -4.24 -9.17
N CYS A 8 -5.81 -5.02 -10.23
CA CYS A 8 -4.58 -4.92 -11.02
C CYS A 8 -4.48 -3.54 -11.68
N GLY A 9 -3.35 -2.86 -11.49
CA GLY A 9 -3.11 -1.53 -12.07
C GLY A 9 -3.87 -0.37 -11.41
N ALA A 10 -4.67 -0.62 -10.37
CA ALA A 10 -5.49 0.39 -9.71
C ALA A 10 -4.65 1.48 -9.05
N GLY A 11 -5.08 2.73 -9.22
CA GLY A 11 -4.65 3.87 -8.42
C GLY A 11 -5.45 4.00 -7.13
N LEU A 12 -5.13 5.02 -6.33
CA LEU A 12 -5.83 5.27 -5.06
C LEU A 12 -7.32 5.58 -5.26
N GLU A 13 -7.69 6.29 -6.31
CA GLU A 13 -9.10 6.59 -6.61
C GLU A 13 -9.91 5.31 -6.81
N ASP A 14 -9.39 4.37 -7.61
CA ASP A 14 -10.04 3.09 -7.85
C ASP A 14 -10.21 2.28 -6.55
N ILE A 15 -9.19 2.35 -5.66
CA ILE A 15 -9.24 1.68 -4.35
C ILE A 15 -10.34 2.30 -3.49
N PHE A 16 -10.44 3.63 -3.42
CA PHE A 16 -11.46 4.34 -2.63
C PHE A 16 -12.87 4.05 -3.15
N ASP A 17 -13.07 4.07 -4.45
CA ASP A 17 -14.35 3.75 -5.07
C ASP A 17 -14.77 2.32 -4.77
N SER A 18 -13.82 1.38 -4.76
CA SER A 18 -14.08 -0.02 -4.44
C SER A 18 -14.51 -0.25 -2.98
N LEU A 19 -14.17 0.66 -2.07
CA LEU A 19 -14.56 0.57 -0.66
C LEU A 19 -16.00 1.03 -0.41
N SER A 20 -16.53 1.92 -1.25
CA SER A 20 -17.85 2.55 -1.08
C SER A 20 -18.99 1.57 -0.76
N PRO A 21 -19.14 0.41 -1.44
CA PRO A 21 -20.19 -0.55 -1.15
C PRO A 21 -20.09 -1.18 0.25
N PHE A 22 -18.87 -1.27 0.81
CA PHE A 22 -18.65 -1.91 2.12
C PHE A 22 -18.88 -0.94 3.29
N LEU A 23 -18.85 0.36 3.02
CA LEU A 23 -19.06 1.39 4.04
C LEU A 23 -20.54 1.54 4.44
N SER A 24 -21.45 1.08 3.58
CA SER A 24 -22.90 1.20 3.81
C SER A 24 -23.42 0.24 4.89
N SER A 25 -22.72 -0.85 5.15
CA SER A 25 -23.08 -1.85 6.18
C SER A 25 -21.83 -2.53 6.69
N PRO A 26 -21.03 -1.87 7.52
CA PRO A 26 -19.86 -2.52 8.13
C PRO A 26 -20.38 -3.63 9.06
N HIS A 27 -19.88 -4.86 8.85
CA HIS A 27 -20.14 -5.95 9.79
C HIS A 27 -19.39 -5.70 11.10
N GLU A 28 -19.99 -6.04 12.23
CA GLU A 28 -19.29 -6.10 13.50
C GLU A 28 -18.03 -6.96 13.37
N ASN A 29 -16.92 -6.53 13.95
CA ASN A 29 -15.60 -7.19 13.85
C ASN A 29 -14.98 -7.17 12.43
N THR A 30 -15.16 -6.10 11.67
CA THR A 30 -14.50 -5.92 10.38
C THR A 30 -13.32 -4.95 10.52
N LEU A 31 -12.12 -5.39 10.14
CA LEU A 31 -10.96 -4.54 9.93
C LEU A 31 -10.80 -4.27 8.44
N PHE A 32 -10.70 -3.01 8.05
CA PHE A 32 -10.41 -2.63 6.67
C PHE A 32 -8.91 -2.44 6.49
N PHE A 33 -8.30 -3.29 5.68
CA PHE A 33 -6.92 -3.13 5.27
C PHE A 33 -6.86 -2.43 3.91
N MET A 34 -6.09 -1.34 3.84
CA MET A 34 -5.91 -0.56 2.61
C MET A 34 -4.42 -0.31 2.34
N MET A 35 -3.97 -0.65 1.14
CA MET A 35 -2.60 -0.37 0.67
C MET A 35 -2.66 0.05 -0.80
N GLY A 36 -2.01 1.15 -1.16
CA GLY A 36 -1.97 1.67 -2.52
C GLY A 36 -0.97 2.81 -2.68
N GLY A 37 -0.92 3.41 -3.88
CA GLY A 37 -0.06 4.53 -4.21
C GLY A 37 1.14 4.16 -5.09
N THR A 38 1.54 2.90 -5.16
CA THR A 38 2.66 2.46 -6.02
C THR A 38 2.34 2.70 -7.50
N ASN A 39 1.15 2.32 -7.98
CA ASN A 39 0.74 2.52 -9.37
C ASN A 39 0.61 4.00 -9.73
N ASP A 40 0.12 4.81 -8.80
CA ASP A 40 0.04 6.26 -8.96
C ASP A 40 1.43 6.88 -9.17
N ILE A 41 2.41 6.50 -8.34
CA ILE A 41 3.81 6.95 -8.44
C ILE A 41 4.41 6.49 -9.78
N LEU A 42 4.19 5.24 -10.18
CA LEU A 42 4.64 4.71 -11.47
C LEU A 42 4.02 5.46 -12.66
N SER A 43 2.78 5.89 -12.53
CA SER A 43 2.06 6.70 -13.50
C SER A 43 2.44 8.19 -13.49
N GLY A 44 3.35 8.59 -12.59
CA GLY A 44 3.87 9.96 -12.51
C GLY A 44 3.03 10.93 -11.68
N ILE A 45 2.07 10.43 -10.92
CA ILE A 45 1.32 11.27 -9.99
C ILE A 45 2.25 11.81 -8.90
N ARG A 46 2.10 13.09 -8.57
CA ARG A 46 2.95 13.75 -7.55
C ARG A 46 2.65 13.19 -6.16
N VAL A 47 3.68 12.87 -5.40
CA VAL A 47 3.57 12.37 -4.02
C VAL A 47 2.70 13.28 -3.15
N THR A 48 2.88 14.59 -3.22
CA THR A 48 2.06 15.55 -2.45
C THR A 48 0.58 15.51 -2.78
N HIS A 49 0.21 15.04 -3.98
CA HIS A 49 -1.20 14.80 -4.33
C HIS A 49 -1.71 13.53 -3.68
N LEU A 50 -0.94 12.44 -3.75
CA LEU A 50 -1.27 11.17 -3.11
C LEU A 50 -1.40 11.31 -1.59
N GLU A 51 -0.49 12.06 -0.97
CA GLU A 51 -0.54 12.39 0.46
C GLU A 51 -1.86 13.04 0.86
N LYS A 52 -2.31 14.03 0.09
CA LYS A 52 -3.59 14.73 0.33
C LYS A 52 -4.78 13.80 0.14
N MET A 53 -4.79 13.02 -0.94
CA MET A 53 -5.86 12.06 -1.22
C MET A 53 -5.99 11.04 -0.10
N MET A 54 -4.87 10.43 0.27
CA MET A 54 -4.84 9.39 1.30
C MET A 54 -5.24 9.94 2.68
N LEU A 55 -4.73 11.11 3.08
CA LEU A 55 -5.10 11.73 4.35
C LEU A 55 -6.58 12.10 4.39
N SER A 56 -7.12 12.61 3.28
CA SER A 56 -8.55 12.91 3.16
C SER A 56 -9.39 11.64 3.38
N GLU A 57 -9.01 10.52 2.75
CA GLU A 57 -9.75 9.27 2.87
C GLU A 57 -9.59 8.64 4.26
N ILE A 58 -8.40 8.61 4.82
CA ILE A 58 -8.15 8.18 6.19
C ILE A 58 -9.05 8.94 7.18
N ASN A 59 -9.12 10.27 7.08
CA ASN A 59 -9.96 11.09 7.97
C ASN A 59 -11.47 10.81 7.83
N LYS A 60 -11.92 10.42 6.63
CA LYS A 60 -13.32 10.01 6.42
C LYS A 60 -13.63 8.63 7.03
N LEU A 61 -12.67 7.70 6.92
CA LEU A 61 -12.86 6.31 7.29
C LEU A 61 -12.60 6.04 8.77
N ASN A 62 -11.54 6.62 9.35
CA ASN A 62 -11.11 6.35 10.73
C ASN A 62 -12.20 6.57 11.80
N LYS A 63 -13.14 7.44 11.54
CA LYS A 63 -14.27 7.71 12.45
C LYS A 63 -15.44 6.72 12.28
N LYS A 64 -15.39 5.87 11.27
CA LYS A 64 -16.52 5.01 10.88
C LYS A 64 -16.23 3.53 11.01
N ILE A 65 -14.98 3.13 10.77
CA ILE A 65 -14.57 1.73 10.68
C ILE A 65 -13.17 1.55 11.26
N PRO A 66 -12.87 0.39 11.86
CA PRO A 66 -11.50 0.00 12.17
C PRO A 66 -10.66 -0.09 10.89
N LEU A 67 -9.57 0.67 10.83
CA LEU A 67 -8.73 0.83 9.65
C LEU A 67 -7.31 0.36 9.93
N CYS A 68 -6.71 -0.34 8.96
CA CYS A 68 -5.30 -0.69 8.94
C CYS A 68 -4.69 -0.23 7.62
N ILE A 69 -3.63 0.55 7.67
CA ILE A 69 -2.94 1.07 6.48
C ILE A 69 -1.69 0.24 6.21
N GLY A 70 -1.58 -0.30 4.99
CA GLY A 70 -0.33 -0.88 4.48
C GLY A 70 0.58 0.20 3.93
N ILE A 71 1.80 0.28 4.43
CA ILE A 71 2.85 1.12 3.81
C ILE A 71 3.51 0.28 2.73
N PRO A 72 3.44 0.67 1.44
CA PRO A 72 3.91 -0.15 0.33
C PRO A 72 5.41 -0.48 0.42
N PRO A 73 5.83 -1.68 -0.01
CA PRO A 73 7.25 -2.04 -0.09
C PRO A 73 7.95 -1.21 -1.17
N LEU A 74 9.26 -1.09 -1.05
CA LEU A 74 10.10 -0.46 -2.07
C LEU A 74 10.28 -1.39 -3.28
N MET A 75 10.57 -0.81 -4.44
CA MET A 75 10.86 -1.55 -5.66
C MET A 75 12.34 -1.94 -5.74
N THR A 76 12.65 -3.04 -6.43
CA THR A 76 14.03 -3.49 -6.65
C THR A 76 14.55 -3.10 -8.04
N PRO A 77 15.88 -3.11 -8.25
CA PRO A 77 16.48 -2.84 -9.57
C PRO A 77 16.03 -3.81 -10.67
N LEU A 78 15.44 -4.94 -10.32
CA LEU A 78 14.85 -5.88 -11.29
C LEU A 78 13.80 -5.18 -12.18
N SER A 79 13.10 -4.17 -11.67
CA SER A 79 12.12 -3.39 -12.43
C SER A 79 12.73 -2.60 -13.62
N ILE A 80 14.05 -2.35 -13.58
CA ILE A 80 14.76 -1.75 -14.70
C ILE A 80 15.02 -2.79 -15.79
N THR A 81 15.52 -3.96 -15.38
CA THR A 81 15.89 -5.03 -16.33
C THR A 81 14.67 -5.71 -16.96
N THR A 82 13.53 -5.67 -16.27
CA THR A 82 12.24 -6.15 -16.80
C THR A 82 11.48 -5.11 -17.64
N GLY A 83 12.05 -3.91 -17.78
CA GLY A 83 11.50 -2.87 -18.67
C GLY A 83 10.37 -2.03 -18.06
N TRP A 84 10.06 -2.18 -16.78
CA TRP A 84 9.06 -1.35 -16.11
C TRP A 84 9.49 0.09 -15.94
N GLN A 85 10.80 0.32 -15.72
CA GLN A 85 11.33 1.63 -15.41
C GLN A 85 12.71 1.84 -16.05
N THR A 86 13.03 3.10 -16.37
CA THR A 86 14.42 3.52 -16.60
C THR A 86 15.15 3.68 -15.27
N HIS A 87 16.48 3.73 -15.29
CA HIS A 87 17.29 4.00 -14.08
C HIS A 87 16.88 5.31 -13.39
N PHE A 88 16.62 6.35 -14.17
CA PHE A 88 16.18 7.64 -13.64
C PHE A 88 14.81 7.53 -12.95
N ALA A 89 13.85 6.90 -13.63
CA ALA A 89 12.51 6.69 -13.08
C ALA A 89 12.55 5.83 -11.80
N PHE A 90 13.34 4.76 -11.79
CA PHE A 90 13.52 3.90 -10.62
C PHE A 90 14.02 4.67 -9.39
N THR A 91 15.07 5.48 -9.58
CA THR A 91 15.63 6.29 -8.47
C THR A 91 14.62 7.30 -7.96
N LYS A 92 13.93 8.00 -8.87
CA LYS A 92 12.89 8.97 -8.51
C LYS A 92 11.72 8.29 -7.80
N ASN A 93 11.17 7.25 -8.39
CA ASN A 93 9.96 6.59 -7.90
C ASN A 93 10.18 5.90 -6.55
N ASN A 94 11.36 5.29 -6.31
CA ASN A 94 11.69 4.75 -5.00
C ASN A 94 11.87 5.83 -3.94
N LYS A 95 12.44 6.98 -4.29
CA LYS A 95 12.49 8.13 -3.38
C LYS A 95 11.09 8.64 -3.03
N ASP A 96 10.23 8.75 -4.05
CA ASP A 96 8.84 9.19 -3.86
C ASP A 96 8.05 8.18 -3.01
N LEU A 97 8.22 6.89 -3.26
CA LEU A 97 7.57 5.83 -2.48
C LEU A 97 8.03 5.83 -1.02
N LYS A 98 9.33 6.07 -0.77
CA LYS A 98 9.88 6.21 0.59
C LYS A 98 9.31 7.43 1.32
N ASN A 99 9.21 8.58 0.63
CA ASN A 99 8.62 9.79 1.20
C ASN A 99 7.14 9.58 1.54
N TYR A 100 6.39 8.98 0.60
CA TYR A 100 4.98 8.63 0.81
C TYR A 100 4.80 7.67 1.99
N GLY A 101 5.62 6.62 2.10
CA GLY A 101 5.60 5.69 3.22
C GLY A 101 5.87 6.38 4.56
N SER A 102 6.84 7.30 4.61
CA SER A 102 7.15 8.09 5.81
C SER A 102 5.99 8.99 6.21
N PHE A 103 5.32 9.62 5.24
CA PHE A 103 4.12 10.42 5.46
C PHE A 103 2.97 9.56 6.02
N LEU A 104 2.69 8.40 5.43
CA LEU A 104 1.65 7.49 5.93
C LEU A 104 1.91 7.07 7.37
N LYS A 105 3.14 6.66 7.66
CA LYS A 105 3.55 6.23 9.00
C LYS A 105 3.34 7.32 10.05
N ALA A 106 3.77 8.55 9.77
CA ALA A 106 3.59 9.67 10.68
C ALA A 106 2.10 9.93 10.97
N ASN A 107 1.27 9.98 9.91
CA ASN A 107 -0.16 10.22 10.08
C ASN A 107 -0.90 9.07 10.79
N CYS A 108 -0.50 7.81 10.54
CA CYS A 108 -1.08 6.69 11.28
C CYS A 108 -0.77 6.76 12.78
N ILE A 109 0.45 7.16 13.16
CA ILE A 109 0.84 7.37 14.56
C ILE A 109 0.03 8.52 15.17
N ASP A 110 -0.05 9.67 14.50
CA ASP A 110 -0.75 10.85 14.99
C ASP A 110 -2.27 10.64 15.16
N LEU A 111 -2.86 9.79 14.32
CA LEU A 111 -4.28 9.48 14.31
C LEU A 111 -4.65 8.19 15.06
N ASP A 112 -3.67 7.53 15.70
CA ASP A 112 -3.84 6.24 16.40
C ASP A 112 -4.47 5.16 15.50
N ILE A 113 -3.96 5.06 14.25
CA ILE A 113 -4.42 4.10 13.24
C ILE A 113 -3.42 2.96 13.14
N LEU A 114 -3.93 1.73 13.14
CA LEU A 114 -3.13 0.53 12.88
C LEU A 114 -2.46 0.61 11.50
N PHE A 115 -1.17 0.27 11.42
CA PHE A 115 -0.47 0.20 10.14
C PHE A 115 0.51 -0.98 10.08
N ILE A 116 0.78 -1.44 8.86
CA ILE A 116 1.77 -2.46 8.56
C ILE A 116 2.84 -1.84 7.66
N ASP A 117 4.07 -1.73 8.16
CA ASP A 117 5.19 -1.14 7.43
C ASP A 117 5.89 -2.19 6.57
N PHE A 118 5.36 -2.47 5.36
CA PHE A 118 6.02 -3.35 4.41
C PHE A 118 7.28 -2.73 3.81
N SER A 119 7.44 -1.40 3.85
CA SER A 119 8.63 -0.75 3.32
C SER A 119 9.90 -1.10 4.09
N THR A 120 9.77 -1.48 5.35
CA THR A 120 10.87 -1.90 6.22
C THR A 120 10.88 -3.40 6.51
N ALA A 121 9.71 -4.03 6.61
CA ALA A 121 9.57 -5.44 6.99
C ALA A 121 9.69 -6.41 5.82
N PHE A 122 9.40 -5.96 4.58
CA PHE A 122 9.49 -6.79 3.39
C PHE A 122 10.92 -6.75 2.80
N PRO A 123 11.51 -7.92 2.44
CA PRO A 123 12.87 -7.96 1.94
C PRO A 123 13.06 -7.20 0.63
N LEU A 124 14.03 -6.29 0.59
CA LEU A 124 14.40 -5.55 -0.62
C LEU A 124 15.45 -6.34 -1.43
N ASP A 125 15.04 -7.48 -1.97
CA ASP A 125 15.87 -8.40 -2.76
C ASP A 125 15.06 -8.95 -3.93
N ASN A 126 15.68 -9.02 -5.12
CA ASN A 126 15.06 -9.52 -6.35
C ASN A 126 14.44 -10.92 -6.22
N ALA A 127 14.95 -11.77 -5.32
CA ALA A 127 14.43 -13.12 -5.09
C ALA A 127 12.97 -13.15 -4.57
N TRP A 128 12.43 -12.03 -4.13
CA TRP A 128 11.07 -11.90 -3.60
C TRP A 128 10.09 -11.24 -4.58
N TYR A 129 10.57 -10.83 -5.75
CA TYR A 129 9.78 -10.13 -6.75
C TYR A 129 9.73 -10.90 -8.07
N SER A 130 8.65 -10.73 -8.81
CA SER A 130 8.52 -11.25 -10.18
C SER A 130 9.23 -10.35 -11.20
N ASP A 131 9.14 -9.04 -10.99
CA ASP A 131 9.57 -8.01 -11.94
C ASP A 131 10.20 -6.78 -11.26
N GLY A 132 10.42 -6.85 -9.97
CA GLY A 132 10.97 -5.76 -9.17
C GLY A 132 9.93 -4.80 -8.57
N ILE A 133 8.64 -4.99 -8.92
CA ILE A 133 7.49 -4.24 -8.40
C ILE A 133 6.52 -5.18 -7.70
N HIS A 134 6.13 -6.24 -8.39
CA HIS A 134 5.17 -7.21 -7.88
C HIS A 134 5.87 -8.36 -7.15
N PRO A 135 5.45 -8.69 -5.93
CA PRO A 135 5.94 -9.88 -5.24
C PRO A 135 5.69 -11.14 -6.07
N ASN A 136 6.63 -12.08 -6.06
CA ASN A 136 6.39 -13.44 -6.58
C ASN A 136 5.66 -14.29 -5.53
N GLU A 137 5.43 -15.57 -5.79
CA GLU A 137 4.72 -16.47 -4.88
C GLU A 137 5.34 -16.50 -3.48
N LYS A 138 6.68 -16.58 -3.39
CA LYS A 138 7.43 -16.51 -2.12
C LYS A 138 7.24 -15.15 -1.44
N GLY A 139 7.24 -14.07 -2.22
CA GLY A 139 6.98 -12.71 -1.75
C GLY A 139 5.57 -12.55 -1.17
N TYR A 140 4.55 -13.08 -1.82
CA TYR A 140 3.19 -13.07 -1.28
C TYR A 140 3.05 -13.87 0.01
N SER A 141 3.74 -15.01 0.14
CA SER A 141 3.80 -15.76 1.39
C SER A 141 4.40 -14.90 2.50
N ARG A 142 5.48 -14.19 2.21
CA ARG A 142 6.11 -13.26 3.17
C ARG A 142 5.22 -12.08 3.54
N PHE A 143 4.45 -11.52 2.59
CA PHE A 143 3.44 -10.51 2.89
C PHE A 143 2.43 -11.03 3.92
N ALA A 144 1.93 -12.24 3.72
CA ALA A 144 0.97 -12.86 4.64
C ALA A 144 1.58 -13.06 6.04
N GLU A 145 2.83 -13.51 6.15
CA GLU A 145 3.53 -13.67 7.43
C GLU A 145 3.67 -12.32 8.16
N ILE A 146 4.05 -11.26 7.46
CA ILE A 146 4.18 -9.91 8.02
C ILE A 146 2.83 -9.38 8.50
N ALA A 147 1.76 -9.62 7.73
CA ALA A 147 0.43 -9.12 8.05
C ALA A 147 -0.29 -9.92 9.14
N ALA A 148 -0.02 -11.22 9.28
CA ALA A 148 -0.75 -12.12 10.18
C ALA A 148 -0.91 -11.62 11.63
N PRO A 149 0.11 -11.06 12.29
CA PRO A 149 -0.03 -10.55 13.66
C PRO A 149 -1.05 -9.41 13.81
N TYR A 150 -1.28 -8.66 12.74
CA TYR A 150 -2.18 -7.50 12.72
C TYR A 150 -3.62 -7.85 12.33
N MET A 151 -3.83 -9.04 11.77
CA MET A 151 -5.12 -9.51 11.26
C MET A 151 -5.84 -10.44 12.25
N SER A 152 -5.20 -10.78 13.36
CA SER A 152 -5.80 -11.59 14.44
C SER A 152 -6.55 -10.65 15.39
N ILE A 153 -7.83 -10.43 15.10
CA ILE A 153 -8.78 -9.71 15.95
C ILE A 153 -9.74 -10.69 16.57
#